data_13026885d4787c05694c8d7d8d86b657
#
_entry.id   13026885d4787c05694c8d7d8d86b657
#
_cell.length_a   1.000
_cell.length_b   1.000
_cell.length_c   1.000
_cell.angle_alpha   90.00
_cell.angle_beta   90.00
_cell.angle_gamma   90.00
#
_symmetry.space_group_name_H-M   'P 1'
#
loop_
_entity.id
_entity.type
_entity.pdbx_description
1 polymer ?
#
loop_
_entity_poly.entity_id
_entity_poly.type
_entity_poly.pdbx_seq_one_letter_code
_entity_poly.pdbx_strand_id
1 'polypeptide(L)' 'EKLMSLPLREAREVFEREYLVAQLNRFSNNISRTAEFIGMERSALHRKLKSLSVES' A
#
# COMPACT_ATOMS: atom_id res chain seq x y z
N GLU A 1 -6.46 -16.41 -11.99
CA GLU A 1 -6.30 -15.06 -11.46
C GLU A 1 -5.03 -14.40 -11.94
N LYS A 2 -5.17 -13.17 -12.40
CA LYS A 2 -4.06 -12.46 -13.00
C LYS A 2 -2.88 -12.32 -12.04
N LEU A 3 -3.18 -12.01 -10.79
CA LEU A 3 -2.13 -11.83 -9.79
C LEU A 3 -1.29 -13.08 -9.63
N MET A 4 -1.92 -14.23 -9.68
CA MET A 4 -1.21 -15.48 -9.49
C MET A 4 -0.31 -15.84 -10.67
N SER A 5 -0.49 -15.20 -11.80
CA SER A 5 0.33 -15.49 -12.99
C SER A 5 1.54 -14.56 -13.11
N LEU A 6 1.71 -13.62 -12.18
CA LEU A 6 2.82 -12.69 -12.23
C LEU A 6 4.03 -13.23 -11.48
N PRO A 7 5.25 -12.84 -11.87
CA PRO A 7 6.41 -13.11 -11.04
C PRO A 7 6.21 -12.54 -9.64
N LEU A 8 6.88 -13.14 -8.67
CA LEU A 8 6.65 -12.78 -7.27
C LEU A 8 6.80 -11.28 -7.00
N ARG A 9 7.85 -10.67 -7.53
CA ARG A 9 8.08 -9.24 -7.29
C ARG A 9 6.91 -8.40 -7.79
N GLU A 10 6.45 -8.70 -9.00
CA GLU A 10 5.36 -7.94 -9.58
C GLU A 10 4.05 -8.20 -8.86
N ALA A 11 3.82 -9.45 -8.48
CA ALA A 11 2.61 -9.79 -7.74
C ALA A 11 2.57 -9.04 -6.41
N ARG A 12 3.71 -8.94 -5.73
CA ARG A 12 3.76 -8.20 -4.47
C ARG A 12 3.47 -6.72 -4.67
N GLU A 13 4.04 -6.14 -5.72
CA GLU A 13 3.81 -4.71 -5.97
C GLU A 13 2.36 -4.42 -6.28
N VAL A 14 1.73 -5.27 -7.08
CA VAL A 14 0.31 -5.09 -7.40
C VAL A 14 -0.53 -5.21 -6.13
N PHE A 15 -0.29 -6.26 -5.34
CA PHE A 15 -1.04 -6.46 -4.11
C PHE A 15 -0.85 -5.30 -3.16
N GLU A 16 0.39 -4.88 -2.94
CA GLU A 16 0.66 -3.83 -1.96
C GLU A 16 0.03 -2.52 -2.37
N ARG A 17 0.09 -2.21 -3.67
CA ARG A 17 -0.54 -0.98 -4.14
C ARG A 17 -2.04 -0.99 -3.89
N GLU A 18 -2.70 -2.06 -4.27
CA GLU A 18 -4.15 -2.15 -4.10
C GLU A 18 -4.54 -2.17 -2.63
N TYR A 19 -3.76 -2.90 -1.83
CA TYR A 19 -4.03 -2.97 -0.40
C TYR A 19 -3.91 -1.59 0.25
N LEU A 20 -2.83 -0.88 -0.06
CA LEU A 20 -2.59 0.42 0.55
C LEU A 20 -3.62 1.45 0.11
N VAL A 21 -3.99 1.43 -1.17
CA VAL A 21 -5.04 2.33 -1.64
C VAL A 21 -6.35 2.06 -0.90
N ALA A 22 -6.69 0.79 -0.73
CA ALA A 22 -7.92 0.43 -0.03
C ALA A 22 -7.89 0.92 1.42
N GLN A 23 -6.74 0.75 2.09
CA GLN A 23 -6.64 1.19 3.48
C GLN A 23 -6.65 2.71 3.60
N LEU A 24 -5.99 3.41 2.68
CA LEU A 24 -6.03 4.87 2.68
C LEU A 24 -7.46 5.37 2.50
N ASN A 25 -8.20 4.76 1.59
CA ASN A 25 -9.60 5.14 1.39
C ASN A 25 -10.43 4.88 2.65
N ARG A 26 -10.16 3.76 3.29
CA ARG A 26 -10.88 3.39 4.51
C ARG A 26 -10.72 4.42 5.61
N PHE A 27 -9.54 5.02 5.71
CA PHE A 27 -9.24 6.01 6.76
C PHE A 27 -9.22 7.43 6.23
N SER A 28 -9.88 7.67 5.11
CA SER A 28 -10.03 9.00 4.52
C SER A 28 -8.66 9.67 4.27
N ASN A 29 -7.70 8.88 3.82
CA ASN A 29 -6.34 9.34 3.52
C ASN A 29 -5.58 9.85 4.74
N ASN A 30 -5.99 9.41 5.92
CA ASN A 30 -5.27 9.76 7.15
C ASN A 30 -4.06 8.83 7.27
N ILE A 31 -2.89 9.37 6.95
CA ILE A 31 -1.66 8.58 6.91
C ILE A 31 -1.34 7.96 8.26
N SER A 32 -1.47 8.74 9.32
CA SER A 32 -1.14 8.23 10.66
C SER A 32 -2.01 7.06 11.05
N ARG A 33 -3.32 7.17 10.83
CA ARG A 33 -4.23 6.08 11.16
C ARG A 33 -4.00 4.86 10.28
N THR A 34 -3.76 5.10 9.00
CA THR A 34 -3.51 4.01 8.08
C THR A 34 -2.25 3.24 8.49
N ALA A 35 -1.17 3.96 8.79
CA ALA A 35 0.08 3.34 9.20
C ALA A 35 -0.11 2.53 10.48
N GLU A 36 -0.85 3.06 11.43
CA GLU A 36 -1.12 2.35 12.67
C GLU A 36 -1.86 1.05 12.43
N PHE A 37 -2.87 1.09 11.56
CA PHE A 37 -3.67 -0.10 11.27
C PHE A 37 -2.83 -1.18 10.60
N ILE A 38 -2.01 -0.81 9.61
CA ILE A 38 -1.26 -1.81 8.86
C ILE A 38 0.04 -2.22 9.54
N GLY A 39 0.39 -1.58 10.66
CA GLY A 39 1.56 -1.97 11.43
C GLY A 39 2.87 -1.41 10.90
N MET A 40 2.84 -0.25 10.28
CA MET A 40 4.04 0.42 9.77
C MET A 40 4.21 1.77 10.45
N GLU A 41 5.46 2.24 10.48
CA GLU A 41 5.69 3.62 10.89
C GLU A 41 5.27 4.55 9.77
N ARG A 42 4.84 5.75 10.15
CA ARG A 42 4.34 6.71 9.18
C ARG A 42 5.37 7.04 8.09
N SER A 43 6.62 7.22 8.48
CA SER A 43 7.65 7.52 7.50
C SER A 43 7.88 6.35 6.55
N ALA A 44 7.81 5.12 7.07
CA ALA A 44 7.97 3.94 6.23
C ALA A 44 6.81 3.83 5.24
N LEU A 45 5.59 4.14 5.70
CA LEU A 45 4.43 4.11 4.82
C LEU A 45 4.58 5.16 3.70
N HIS A 46 5.03 6.36 4.03
CA HIS A 46 5.26 7.38 3.02
C HIS A 46 6.23 6.89 1.94
N ARG A 47 7.33 6.28 2.36
CA ARG A 47 8.32 5.79 1.41
C ARG A 47 7.74 4.67 0.55
N LYS A 48 6.96 3.79 1.15
CA LYS A 48 6.35 2.69 0.41
C LYS A 48 5.37 3.22 -0.64
N LEU A 49 4.53 4.18 -0.25
CA LEU A 49 3.58 4.77 -1.19
C LEU A 49 4.29 5.42 -2.36
N LYS A 50 5.37 6.13 -2.08
CA LYS A 50 6.13 6.78 -3.13
C LYS A 50 6.77 5.75 -4.06
N SER A 51 7.32 4.69 -3.48
CA SER A 51 7.94 3.62 -4.24
C SER A 51 6.94 2.94 -5.17
N LEU A 52 5.69 2.81 -4.75
CA LEU A 52 4.66 2.17 -5.54
C LEU A 52 3.91 3.14 -6.43
N SER A 53 4.29 4.40 -6.42
CA SER A 53 3.63 5.46 -7.20
C SER A 53 2.16 5.61 -6.82
N VAL A 54 1.86 5.48 -5.54
CA VAL A 54 0.51 5.69 -5.03
C VAL A 54 0.40 7.13 -4.55
N GLU A 55 -0.65 7.80 -5.00
CA GLU A 55 -0.93 9.15 -4.51
C GLU A 55 -1.86 9.07 -3.33
N SER A 56 -1.56 9.86 -2.32
CA SER A 56 -2.38 9.88 -1.10
C SER A 56 -3.11 11.18 -0.94
#